data_6cb55e7aaa5afa64edbd25f45b41c833
#
_entry.id   6cb55e7aaa5afa64edbd25f45b41c833
#
_cell.length_a   1.000
_cell.length_b   1.000
_cell.length_c   1.000
_cell.angle_alpha   90.00
_cell.angle_beta   90.00
_cell.angle_gamma   90.00
#
_symmetry.space_group_name_H-M   'P 1'
#
loop_
_entity.id
_entity.type
_entity.pdbx_description
1 polymer ?
#
loop_
_entity_poly.entity_id
_entity_poly.type
_entity_poly.pdbx_seq_one_letter_code
_entity_poly.pdbx_strand_id
1 'polypeptide(L)'
;MDVDKAYRGLDHNIHQAEDFTNYTIFSLWDTYRAEHPFLNVVTPMQNADMVKSMIRHQQQSVHKMLPVWSLMGNENWCMSGYHAVPVLADAIAKEVFTEKEEALQAMVETSNVDYYDHLDDYKQLGYIPFEKSSTAVSSTLEFAYDDWTIYQTALRAGNEEIAKQYYARALNY
;
A
#
# COMPACT_ATOMS: atom_id res chain seq x y z
N MET A 1 10.29 4.48 16.74
CA MET A 1 11.75 4.43 16.49
C MET A 1 12.47 4.94 17.74
N ASP A 2 13.52 4.28 18.14
CA ASP A 2 14.33 4.69 19.29
C ASP A 2 15.28 5.84 18.93
N VAL A 3 15.92 6.45 19.96
CA VAL A 3 16.83 7.59 19.77
C VAL A 3 18.07 7.26 18.96
N ASP A 4 18.45 5.98 18.88
CA ASP A 4 19.55 5.44 18.07
C ASP A 4 19.09 5.01 16.65
N LYS A 5 17.88 5.40 16.26
CA LYS A 5 17.20 5.02 15.01
C LYS A 5 16.89 3.53 14.85
N ALA A 6 16.98 2.74 15.91
CA ALA A 6 16.55 1.36 15.90
C ALA A 6 15.02 1.27 15.85
N TYR A 7 14.50 0.25 15.17
CA TYR A 7 13.07 -0.09 15.18
C TYR A 7 12.87 -1.59 15.00
N ARG A 8 11.76 -2.10 15.50
CA ARG A 8 11.38 -3.50 15.29
C ARG A 8 10.55 -3.63 14.03
N GLY A 9 11.03 -4.44 13.09
CA GLY A 9 10.30 -4.77 11.86
C GLY A 9 9.17 -5.78 12.07
N LEU A 10 8.36 -6.03 11.03
CA LEU A 10 7.32 -7.05 11.05
C LEU A 10 7.87 -8.49 11.02
N ASP A 11 9.12 -8.67 10.68
CA ASP A 11 9.87 -9.92 10.87
C ASP A 11 10.32 -10.13 12.32
N HIS A 12 9.95 -9.21 13.22
CA HIS A 12 10.34 -9.18 14.63
C HIS A 12 11.82 -8.96 14.90
N ASN A 13 12.63 -8.69 13.87
CA ASN A 13 14.04 -8.32 14.02
C ASN A 13 14.20 -6.83 14.30
N ILE A 14 15.38 -6.47 14.81
CA ILE A 14 15.77 -5.07 15.00
C ILE A 14 16.48 -4.59 13.73
N HIS A 15 16.01 -3.49 13.18
CA HIS A 15 16.55 -2.81 12.02
C HIS A 15 17.03 -1.40 12.37
N GLN A 16 17.81 -0.80 11.47
CA GLN A 16 18.28 0.58 11.56
C GLN A 16 17.70 1.41 10.43
N ALA A 17 17.09 2.54 10.76
CA ALA A 17 16.60 3.54 9.80
C ALA A 17 17.70 4.59 9.59
N GLU A 18 18.71 4.29 8.76
CA GLU A 18 19.89 5.14 8.59
C GLU A 18 19.56 6.47 7.91
N ASP A 19 18.74 6.44 6.87
CA ASP A 19 18.47 7.53 5.94
C ASP A 19 17.01 8.03 5.94
N PHE A 20 16.20 7.58 6.90
CA PHE A 20 14.81 8.01 7.06
C PHE A 20 14.36 7.92 8.52
N THR A 21 13.21 8.50 8.83
CA THR A 21 12.52 8.30 10.10
C THR A 21 11.49 7.21 9.96
N ASN A 22 11.64 6.10 10.70
CA ASN A 22 10.66 5.03 10.67
C ASN A 22 9.40 5.41 11.43
N TYR A 23 8.27 5.32 10.74
CA TYR A 23 6.93 5.50 11.30
C TYR A 23 6.21 4.17 11.43
N THR A 24 5.36 4.05 12.44
CA THR A 24 4.56 2.86 12.71
C THR A 24 3.12 3.26 12.99
N ILE A 25 2.21 2.27 12.97
CA ILE A 25 0.79 2.47 13.25
C ILE A 25 0.15 3.33 12.15
N PHE A 26 -0.17 2.67 11.05
CA PHE A 26 -0.89 3.28 9.94
C PHE A 26 -2.33 2.78 9.93
N SER A 27 -3.29 3.69 9.80
CA SER A 27 -4.71 3.40 9.60
C SER A 27 -5.07 3.88 8.19
N LEU A 28 -4.73 3.09 7.19
CA LEU A 28 -4.63 3.59 5.82
C LEU A 28 -5.98 3.81 5.14
N TRP A 29 -7.01 3.05 5.51
CA TRP A 29 -8.37 3.30 5.05
C TRP A 29 -8.88 4.70 5.45
N ASP A 30 -8.41 5.22 6.59
CA ASP A 30 -8.76 6.57 7.06
C ASP A 30 -7.89 7.65 6.40
N THR A 31 -6.57 7.42 6.33
CA THR A 31 -5.59 8.48 6.08
C THR A 31 -5.29 8.70 4.60
N TYR A 32 -5.54 7.70 3.72
CA TYR A 32 -5.25 7.83 2.29
C TYR A 32 -6.09 8.90 1.60
N ARG A 33 -7.30 9.16 2.10
CA ARG A 33 -8.31 10.04 1.47
C ARG A 33 -7.90 11.51 1.50
N ALA A 34 -7.32 11.96 2.61
CA ALA A 34 -7.01 13.38 2.79
C ALA A 34 -5.70 13.63 3.54
N GLU A 35 -5.38 12.88 4.59
CA GLU A 35 -4.21 13.15 5.44
C GLU A 35 -2.90 13.04 4.67
N HIS A 36 -2.60 11.90 4.05
CA HIS A 36 -1.38 11.75 3.25
C HIS A 36 -1.31 12.71 2.06
N PRO A 37 -2.40 12.94 1.29
CA PRO A 37 -2.42 13.99 0.27
C PRO A 37 -2.12 15.39 0.81
N PHE A 38 -2.60 15.72 2.02
CA PHE A 38 -2.32 16.98 2.70
C PHE A 38 -0.84 17.04 3.16
N LEU A 39 -0.32 15.96 3.74
CA LEU A 39 1.08 15.87 4.18
C LEU A 39 2.06 16.01 3.00
N ASN A 40 1.71 15.53 1.81
CA ASN A 40 2.51 15.75 0.60
C ASN A 40 2.69 17.24 0.26
N VAL A 41 1.79 18.11 0.72
CA VAL A 41 1.86 19.56 0.50
C VAL A 41 2.56 20.29 1.65
N VAL A 42 2.23 19.93 2.90
CA VAL A 42 2.67 20.72 4.08
C VAL A 42 3.94 20.20 4.72
N THR A 43 4.20 18.89 4.66
CA THR A 43 5.38 18.24 5.23
C THR A 43 5.90 17.11 4.32
N PRO A 44 6.28 17.42 3.07
CA PRO A 44 6.60 16.39 2.06
C PRO A 44 7.73 15.45 2.50
N MET A 45 8.77 15.93 3.16
CA MET A 45 9.86 15.10 3.67
C MET A 45 9.40 14.08 4.71
N GLN A 46 8.51 14.50 5.62
CA GLN A 46 7.94 13.60 6.62
C GLN A 46 7.06 12.53 5.97
N ASN A 47 6.27 12.90 4.96
CA ASN A 47 5.45 11.92 4.24
C ASN A 47 6.30 10.98 3.39
N ALA A 48 7.41 11.44 2.82
CA ALA A 48 8.38 10.57 2.15
C ALA A 48 8.96 9.50 3.10
N ASP A 49 9.29 9.87 4.33
CA ASP A 49 9.73 8.92 5.37
C ASP A 49 8.62 7.92 5.74
N MET A 50 7.36 8.36 5.78
CA MET A 50 6.21 7.47 6.00
C MET A 50 6.06 6.46 4.84
N VAL A 51 6.14 6.91 3.60
CA VAL A 51 6.11 6.05 2.41
C VAL A 51 7.25 5.03 2.45
N LYS A 52 8.46 5.47 2.77
CA LYS A 52 9.63 4.58 2.93
C LYS A 52 9.41 3.56 4.02
N SER A 53 8.82 3.97 5.15
CA SER A 53 8.45 3.06 6.24
C SER A 53 7.45 1.99 5.78
N MET A 54 6.46 2.35 4.96
CA MET A 54 5.48 1.40 4.40
C MET A 54 6.15 0.37 3.48
N ILE A 55 7.11 0.80 2.66
CA ILE A 55 7.87 -0.10 1.77
C ILE A 55 8.76 -1.04 2.61
N ARG A 56 9.47 -0.52 3.63
CA ARG A 56 10.25 -1.37 4.55
C ARG A 56 9.38 -2.37 5.30
N HIS A 57 8.18 -1.96 5.70
CA HIS A 57 7.18 -2.84 6.28
C HIS A 57 6.84 -4.02 5.36
N GLN A 58 6.55 -3.75 4.09
CA GLN A 58 6.29 -4.79 3.08
C GLN A 58 7.48 -5.74 2.92
N GLN A 59 8.68 -5.20 2.81
CA GLN A 59 9.91 -5.99 2.63
C GLN A 59 10.23 -6.89 3.83
N GLN A 60 9.93 -6.46 5.03
CA GLN A 60 10.18 -7.16 6.29
C GLN A 60 9.02 -8.08 6.68
N SER A 61 7.81 -7.80 6.22
CA SER A 61 6.64 -8.62 6.51
C SER A 61 6.75 -10.01 5.89
N VAL A 62 6.37 -11.04 6.64
CA VAL A 62 6.21 -12.40 6.12
C VAL A 62 5.12 -12.49 5.05
N HIS A 63 4.19 -11.55 5.06
CA HIS A 63 3.09 -11.46 4.11
C HIS A 63 3.49 -10.82 2.78
N LYS A 64 4.64 -10.11 2.72
CA LYS A 64 5.08 -9.33 1.55
C LYS A 64 4.01 -8.35 1.05
N MET A 65 3.29 -7.77 1.98
CA MET A 65 2.21 -6.84 1.74
C MET A 65 2.51 -5.51 2.43
N LEU A 66 2.20 -4.41 1.74
CA LEU A 66 2.18 -3.07 2.33
C LEU A 66 1.21 -3.03 3.52
N PRO A 67 1.40 -2.14 4.50
CA PRO A 67 0.53 -2.11 5.67
C PRO A 67 -0.93 -1.80 5.29
N VAL A 68 -1.84 -2.44 5.98
CA VAL A 68 -3.28 -2.12 6.00
C VAL A 68 -3.59 -1.36 7.29
N TRP A 69 -3.33 -1.98 8.42
CA TRP A 69 -3.49 -1.39 9.75
C TRP A 69 -2.51 -2.03 10.74
N SER A 70 -1.23 -1.73 10.59
CA SER A 70 -0.17 -2.32 11.40
C SER A 70 -0.13 -1.75 12.81
N LEU A 71 -0.01 -2.62 13.80
CA LEU A 71 0.07 -2.27 15.21
C LEU A 71 1.03 -3.20 15.95
N MET A 72 1.94 -2.62 16.74
CA MET A 72 2.88 -3.35 17.62
C MET A 72 3.73 -4.40 16.88
N GLY A 73 4.15 -4.11 15.66
CA GLY A 73 4.97 -5.00 14.84
C GLY A 73 4.19 -6.18 14.24
N ASN A 74 2.87 -6.07 14.15
CA ASN A 74 2.00 -7.04 13.49
C ASN A 74 1.00 -6.33 12.59
N GLU A 75 0.61 -6.98 11.50
CA GLU A 75 -0.56 -6.58 10.71
C GLU A 75 -1.81 -7.15 11.36
N ASN A 76 -2.88 -6.37 11.48
CA ASN A 76 -4.12 -6.84 12.08
C ASN A 76 -5.33 -6.81 11.13
N TRP A 77 -5.11 -6.45 9.86
CA TRP A 77 -6.09 -6.55 8.77
C TRP A 77 -7.39 -5.78 9.01
N CYS A 78 -7.34 -4.73 9.81
CA CYS A 78 -8.51 -3.91 10.07
C CYS A 78 -8.84 -3.08 8.83
N MET A 79 -10.11 -3.00 8.48
CA MET A 79 -10.66 -2.33 7.31
C MET A 79 -10.36 -3.04 5.98
N SER A 80 -11.05 -2.61 4.93
CA SER A 80 -10.92 -3.15 3.57
C SER A 80 -9.91 -2.37 2.75
N GLY A 81 -9.52 -2.92 1.59
CA GLY A 81 -8.58 -2.29 0.67
C GLY A 81 -7.11 -2.46 1.07
N TYR A 82 -6.21 -2.12 0.15
CA TYR A 82 -4.76 -2.06 0.40
C TYR A 82 -4.24 -0.63 0.19
N HIS A 83 -4.82 0.29 0.96
CA HIS A 83 -4.72 1.74 0.73
C HIS A 83 -3.36 2.39 1.01
N ALA A 84 -2.33 1.65 1.41
CA ALA A 84 -0.96 2.10 1.27
C ALA A 84 -0.60 2.38 -0.21
N VAL A 85 -1.22 1.62 -1.12
CA VAL A 85 -0.99 1.75 -2.57
C VAL A 85 -1.33 3.14 -3.09
N PRO A 86 -2.55 3.70 -2.89
CA PRO A 86 -2.83 5.07 -3.28
C PRO A 86 -1.98 6.13 -2.56
N VAL A 87 -1.54 5.87 -1.32
CA VAL A 87 -0.61 6.78 -0.62
C VAL A 87 0.73 6.87 -1.36
N LEU A 88 1.31 5.72 -1.74
CA LEU A 88 2.54 5.66 -2.53
C LEU A 88 2.33 6.33 -3.90
N ALA A 89 1.22 6.03 -4.57
CA ALA A 89 0.90 6.60 -5.89
C ALA A 89 0.81 8.13 -5.87
N ASP A 90 0.17 8.71 -4.85
CA ASP A 90 0.04 10.16 -4.69
C ASP A 90 1.38 10.83 -4.38
N ALA A 91 2.21 10.21 -3.52
CA ALA A 91 3.55 10.71 -3.23
C ALA A 91 4.44 10.70 -4.47
N ILE A 92 4.37 9.66 -5.31
CA ILE A 92 5.08 9.57 -6.59
C ILE A 92 4.54 10.61 -7.58
N ALA A 93 3.23 10.78 -7.69
CA ALA A 93 2.61 11.72 -8.61
C ALA A 93 2.97 13.18 -8.30
N LYS A 94 3.25 13.49 -7.03
CA LYS A 94 3.66 14.81 -6.54
C LYS A 94 5.19 14.96 -6.40
N GLU A 95 5.96 13.96 -6.84
CA GLU A 95 7.43 13.94 -6.77
C GLU A 95 7.98 14.05 -5.33
N VAL A 96 7.18 13.66 -4.34
CA VAL A 96 7.57 13.58 -2.93
C VAL A 96 8.40 12.31 -2.67
N PHE A 97 8.12 11.24 -3.40
CA PHE A 97 8.87 9.99 -3.40
C PHE A 97 9.32 9.63 -4.82
N THR A 98 10.59 9.32 -5.00
CA THR A 98 11.23 9.22 -6.33
C THR A 98 11.56 7.80 -6.77
N GLU A 99 11.63 6.85 -5.84
CA GLU A 99 11.97 5.45 -6.09
C GLU A 99 10.76 4.67 -6.64
N LYS A 100 10.36 5.02 -7.88
CA LYS A 100 9.12 4.57 -8.53
C LYS A 100 9.07 3.06 -8.74
N GLU A 101 10.20 2.47 -9.12
CA GLU A 101 10.30 1.04 -9.42
C GLU A 101 10.16 0.21 -8.14
N GLU A 102 10.80 0.62 -7.03
CA GLU A 102 10.68 -0.04 -5.72
C GLU A 102 9.24 0.03 -5.21
N ALA A 103 8.64 1.22 -5.31
CA ALA A 103 7.24 1.42 -4.93
C ALA A 103 6.30 0.57 -5.78
N LEU A 104 6.44 0.59 -7.11
CA LEU A 104 5.60 -0.18 -8.02
C LEU A 104 5.69 -1.69 -7.72
N GLN A 105 6.90 -2.20 -7.46
CA GLN A 105 7.07 -3.60 -7.06
C GLN A 105 6.30 -3.92 -5.77
N ALA A 106 6.43 -3.10 -4.74
CA ALA A 106 5.73 -3.30 -3.46
C ALA A 106 4.20 -3.25 -3.63
N MET A 107 3.70 -2.34 -4.48
CA MET A 107 2.27 -2.23 -4.81
C MET A 107 1.76 -3.48 -5.53
N VAL A 108 2.50 -3.97 -6.54
CA VAL A 108 2.15 -5.17 -7.31
C VAL A 108 2.16 -6.41 -6.41
N GLU A 109 3.19 -6.60 -5.59
CA GLU A 109 3.27 -7.71 -4.64
C GLU A 109 2.09 -7.68 -3.67
N THR A 110 1.75 -6.52 -3.12
CA THR A 110 0.59 -6.31 -2.23
C THR A 110 -0.72 -6.76 -2.88
N SER A 111 -0.98 -6.33 -4.10
CA SER A 111 -2.22 -6.62 -4.83
C SER A 111 -2.33 -8.07 -5.31
N ASN A 112 -1.34 -8.91 -5.01
CA ASN A 112 -1.30 -10.34 -5.38
C ASN A 112 -1.29 -11.29 -4.18
N VAL A 113 -1.54 -10.80 -2.98
CA VAL A 113 -1.64 -11.61 -1.75
C VAL A 113 -3.01 -12.29 -1.70
N ASP A 114 -3.10 -13.51 -2.23
CA ASP A 114 -4.37 -14.23 -2.50
C ASP A 114 -5.26 -14.44 -1.28
N TYR A 115 -4.69 -14.64 -0.11
CA TYR A 115 -5.45 -14.90 1.12
C TYR A 115 -5.98 -13.63 1.82
N TYR A 116 -5.66 -12.44 1.32
CA TYR A 116 -6.13 -11.19 1.90
C TYR A 116 -7.54 -10.87 1.41
N ASP A 117 -8.50 -10.76 2.31
CA ASP A 117 -9.86 -10.23 2.15
C ASP A 117 -10.55 -10.64 0.83
N HIS A 118 -10.46 -11.91 0.44
CA HIS A 118 -11.01 -12.46 -0.80
C HIS A 118 -10.42 -11.85 -2.10
N LEU A 119 -9.18 -11.40 -2.05
CA LEU A 119 -8.48 -10.82 -3.20
C LEU A 119 -8.31 -11.84 -4.35
N ASP A 120 -8.20 -13.14 -4.04
CA ASP A 120 -8.22 -14.22 -5.03
C ASP A 120 -9.52 -14.26 -5.83
N ASP A 121 -10.68 -14.15 -5.17
CA ASP A 121 -11.98 -14.08 -5.83
C ASP A 121 -12.08 -12.83 -6.72
N TYR A 122 -11.72 -11.67 -6.18
CA TYR A 122 -11.71 -10.43 -6.95
C TYR A 122 -10.85 -10.52 -8.23
N LYS A 123 -9.66 -11.13 -8.15
CA LYS A 123 -8.78 -11.31 -9.31
C LYS A 123 -9.34 -12.27 -10.35
N GLN A 124 -10.06 -13.32 -9.91
CA GLN A 124 -10.59 -14.36 -10.80
C GLN A 124 -11.93 -13.98 -11.42
N LEU A 125 -12.81 -13.36 -10.64
CA LEU A 125 -14.20 -13.09 -10.99
C LEU A 125 -14.46 -11.63 -11.41
N GLY A 126 -13.55 -10.72 -11.03
CA GLY A 126 -13.74 -9.27 -11.16
C GLY A 126 -14.58 -8.67 -10.04
N TYR A 127 -14.99 -9.44 -9.05
CA TYR A 127 -15.74 -8.99 -7.87
C TYR A 127 -15.63 -10.01 -6.74
N ILE A 128 -15.99 -9.60 -5.52
CA ILE A 128 -16.13 -10.50 -4.38
C ILE A 128 -17.59 -10.94 -4.27
N PRO A 129 -17.89 -12.26 -4.27
CA PRO A 129 -19.25 -12.76 -4.10
C PRO A 129 -19.84 -12.38 -2.73
N PHE A 130 -21.09 -11.95 -2.72
CA PHE A 130 -21.80 -11.54 -1.47
C PHE A 130 -21.83 -12.64 -0.41
N GLU A 131 -21.91 -13.91 -0.83
CA GLU A 131 -21.95 -15.06 0.05
C GLU A 131 -20.63 -15.28 0.83
N LYS A 132 -19.53 -14.69 0.35
CA LYS A 132 -18.20 -14.83 0.95
C LYS A 132 -17.86 -13.72 1.95
N SER A 133 -18.41 -12.51 1.76
CA SER A 133 -18.11 -11.38 2.61
C SER A 133 -19.30 -10.44 2.74
N SER A 134 -19.60 -10.00 3.96
CA SER A 134 -20.59 -8.94 4.21
C SER A 134 -20.16 -7.57 3.68
N THR A 135 -18.88 -7.38 3.40
CA THR A 135 -18.29 -6.16 2.82
C THR A 135 -17.94 -6.30 1.34
N ALA A 136 -18.47 -7.32 0.67
CA ALA A 136 -18.11 -7.69 -0.71
C ALA A 136 -18.15 -6.52 -1.70
N VAL A 137 -19.19 -5.70 -1.67
CA VAL A 137 -19.33 -4.54 -2.56
C VAL A 137 -18.26 -3.49 -2.23
N SER A 138 -18.09 -3.16 -0.96
CA SER A 138 -17.11 -2.18 -0.49
C SER A 138 -15.69 -2.62 -0.88
N SER A 139 -15.31 -3.85 -0.53
CA SER A 139 -13.98 -4.40 -0.84
C SER A 139 -13.72 -4.47 -2.35
N THR A 140 -14.73 -4.83 -3.16
CA THR A 140 -14.59 -4.81 -4.64
C THR A 140 -14.27 -3.42 -5.17
N LEU A 141 -14.99 -2.39 -4.71
CA LEU A 141 -14.77 -1.01 -5.14
C LEU A 141 -13.43 -0.45 -4.67
N GLU A 142 -13.04 -0.76 -3.43
CA GLU A 142 -11.77 -0.32 -2.86
C GLU A 142 -10.58 -0.96 -3.63
N PHE A 143 -10.65 -2.25 -3.94
CA PHE A 143 -9.61 -2.91 -4.74
C PHE A 143 -9.52 -2.35 -6.18
N ALA A 144 -10.64 -2.07 -6.81
CA ALA A 144 -10.64 -1.47 -8.15
C ALA A 144 -10.00 -0.07 -8.15
N TYR A 145 -10.24 0.73 -7.11
CA TYR A 145 -9.60 2.02 -6.93
C TYR A 145 -8.08 1.88 -6.66
N ASP A 146 -7.69 0.97 -5.78
CA ASP A 146 -6.27 0.71 -5.49
C ASP A 146 -5.54 0.26 -6.77
N ASP A 147 -6.13 -0.64 -7.56
CA ASP A 147 -5.59 -1.09 -8.85
C ASP A 147 -5.46 0.05 -9.87
N TRP A 148 -6.41 0.99 -9.89
CA TRP A 148 -6.28 2.20 -10.72
C TRP A 148 -5.04 3.02 -10.35
N THR A 149 -4.70 3.10 -9.06
CA THR A 149 -3.52 3.84 -8.61
C THR A 149 -2.22 3.11 -8.95
N ILE A 150 -2.21 1.76 -8.97
CA ILE A 150 -1.09 0.96 -9.51
C ILE A 150 -0.91 1.25 -11.00
N TYR A 151 -2.00 1.26 -11.78
CA TYR A 151 -1.97 1.65 -13.20
C TYR A 151 -1.31 3.02 -13.40
N GLN A 152 -1.72 4.03 -12.63
CA GLN A 152 -1.17 5.38 -12.71
C GLN A 152 0.34 5.42 -12.36
N THR A 153 0.77 4.62 -11.40
CA THR A 153 2.18 4.51 -11.01
C THR A 153 3.00 3.79 -12.07
N ALA A 154 2.46 2.71 -12.66
CA ALA A 154 3.10 1.96 -13.73
C ALA A 154 3.37 2.84 -14.97
N LEU A 155 2.41 3.71 -15.33
CA LEU A 155 2.62 4.69 -16.41
C LEU A 155 3.80 5.64 -16.11
N ARG A 156 3.90 6.11 -14.87
CA ARG A 156 4.99 7.01 -14.44
C ARG A 156 6.35 6.32 -14.35
N ALA A 157 6.36 5.02 -14.09
CA ALA A 157 7.54 4.18 -14.10
C ALA A 157 7.91 3.68 -15.52
N GLY A 158 7.08 3.95 -16.54
CA GLY A 158 7.31 3.50 -17.91
C GLY A 158 7.07 2.00 -18.12
N ASN A 159 6.32 1.34 -17.24
CA ASN A 159 6.02 -0.09 -17.32
C ASN A 159 4.65 -0.32 -17.96
N GLU A 160 4.65 -0.43 -19.30
CA GLU A 160 3.42 -0.57 -20.10
C GLU A 160 2.69 -1.90 -19.83
N GLU A 161 3.40 -2.97 -19.53
CA GLU A 161 2.81 -4.29 -19.27
C GLU A 161 1.97 -4.27 -17.98
N ILE A 162 2.56 -3.80 -16.88
CA ILE A 162 1.86 -3.62 -15.61
C ILE A 162 0.71 -2.60 -15.77
N ALA A 163 0.94 -1.50 -16.48
CA ALA A 163 -0.11 -0.51 -16.73
C ALA A 163 -1.32 -1.12 -17.43
N LYS A 164 -1.11 -1.92 -18.47
CA LYS A 164 -2.21 -2.60 -19.19
C LYS A 164 -2.97 -3.59 -18.33
N GLN A 165 -2.25 -4.37 -17.52
CA GLN A 165 -2.86 -5.34 -16.60
C GLN A 165 -3.75 -4.64 -15.57
N TYR A 166 -3.22 -3.62 -14.90
CA TYR A 166 -3.95 -2.94 -13.82
C TYR A 166 -5.04 -1.99 -14.33
N TYR A 167 -4.91 -1.46 -15.54
CA TYR A 167 -6.03 -0.78 -16.19
C TYR A 167 -7.25 -1.70 -16.35
N ALA A 168 -7.03 -2.94 -16.77
CA ALA A 168 -8.13 -3.90 -16.91
C ALA A 168 -8.77 -4.25 -15.55
N ARG A 169 -7.95 -4.47 -14.50
CA ARG A 169 -8.45 -4.77 -13.15
C ARG A 169 -9.18 -3.59 -12.52
N ALA A 170 -8.73 -2.38 -12.77
CA ALA A 170 -9.37 -1.15 -12.27
C ALA A 170 -10.80 -0.93 -12.81
N LEU A 171 -11.22 -1.67 -13.81
CA LEU A 171 -12.59 -1.62 -14.36
C LEU A 171 -13.55 -2.63 -13.70
N ASN A 172 -13.10 -3.34 -12.68
CA ASN A 172 -13.88 -4.31 -11.92
C ASN A 172 -14.79 -3.61 -10.88
N TYR A 173 -15.80 -2.83 -11.34
CA TYR A 173 -16.75 -2.12 -10.45
C TYR A 173 -18.14 -2.01 -11.07
#